data_5c9dc47575f54487a93c84189ebf0221
#
_entry.id   5c9dc47575f54487a93c84189ebf0221
#
_cell.length_a   1.000
_cell.length_b   1.000
_cell.length_c   1.000
_cell.angle_alpha   90.00
_cell.angle_beta   90.00
_cell.angle_gamma   90.00
#
_symmetry.space_group_name_H-M   'P 1'
#
loop_
_entity.id
_entity.type
_entity.pdbx_description
1 polymer ?
#
loop_
_entity_poly.entity_id
_entity_poly.type
_entity_poly.pdbx_seq_one_letter_code
_entity_poly.pdbx_strand_id
1 'polypeptide(L)'
;MSKSLNNAINLNDSSDAVLEKVMKMYTDPTRVRATDPGHTENNPLFIYLNAFHNDKNEIKDFEDRYRLGKVGDIEIKKRLAEILNNFLEPIRQKRKEYEKDIPMVNSILKKGTEKGRGVVQQTMRLVRKAVKTDYFG
;
A
#
# COMPACT_ATOMS: atom_id res chain seq x y z
N MET A 1 -8.86 4.49 -5.24
CA MET A 1 -8.89 4.29 -3.78
C MET A 1 -9.27 5.59 -3.10
N SER A 2 -10.15 5.52 -2.12
CA SER A 2 -10.56 6.69 -1.32
C SER A 2 -10.56 6.31 0.15
N LYS A 3 -10.07 7.21 1.02
CA LYS A 3 -10.11 7.00 2.48
C LYS A 3 -11.56 6.90 3.00
N SER A 4 -12.48 7.63 2.40
CA SER A 4 -13.90 7.62 2.77
C SER A 4 -14.61 6.30 2.48
N LEU A 5 -14.13 5.52 1.50
CA LEU A 5 -14.70 4.23 1.13
C LEU A 5 -14.06 3.05 1.88
N ASN A 6 -13.08 3.31 2.74
CA ASN A 6 -12.32 2.28 3.47
C ASN A 6 -11.79 1.13 2.59
N ASN A 7 -11.43 1.44 1.33
CA ASN A 7 -10.95 0.48 0.35
C ASN A 7 -9.44 0.57 0.09
N ALA A 8 -8.72 1.35 0.89
CA ALA A 8 -7.26 1.43 0.86
C ALA A 8 -6.66 0.45 1.87
N ILE A 9 -5.69 -0.36 1.44
CA ILE A 9 -4.90 -1.20 2.33
C ILE A 9 -3.79 -0.32 2.92
N ASN A 10 -3.80 -0.17 4.25
CA ASN A 10 -2.81 0.63 4.97
C ASN A 10 -1.69 -0.27 5.50
N LEU A 11 -0.48 0.28 5.66
CA LEU A 11 0.68 -0.47 6.16
C LEU A 11 0.49 -1.01 7.59
N ASN A 12 -0.44 -0.44 8.36
CA ASN A 12 -0.77 -0.84 9.73
C ASN A 12 -2.05 -1.68 9.84
N ASP A 13 -2.68 -2.04 8.73
CA ASP A 13 -3.85 -2.92 8.77
C ASP A 13 -3.48 -4.29 9.35
N SER A 14 -4.35 -4.85 10.18
CA SER A 14 -4.21 -6.22 10.66
C SER A 14 -4.38 -7.23 9.50
N SER A 15 -3.96 -8.47 9.73
CA SER A 15 -4.14 -9.55 8.72
C SER A 15 -5.60 -9.72 8.31
N ASP A 16 -6.51 -9.65 9.29
CA ASP A 16 -7.95 -9.78 9.04
C ASP A 16 -8.50 -8.58 8.26
N ALA A 17 -8.06 -7.36 8.59
CA ALA A 17 -8.46 -6.16 7.86
C ALA A 17 -7.97 -6.19 6.40
N VAL A 18 -6.76 -6.69 6.14
CA VAL A 18 -6.25 -6.90 4.78
C VAL A 18 -7.12 -7.90 4.03
N LEU A 19 -7.41 -9.06 4.65
CA LEU A 19 -8.28 -10.08 4.05
C LEU A 19 -9.66 -9.52 3.72
N GLU A 20 -10.28 -8.81 4.66
CA GLU A 20 -11.60 -8.20 4.45
C GLU A 20 -11.60 -7.21 3.27
N LYS A 21 -10.58 -6.33 3.19
CA LYS A 21 -10.44 -5.35 2.11
C LYS A 21 -10.19 -6.02 0.76
N VAL A 22 -9.36 -7.06 0.72
CA VAL A 22 -9.10 -7.84 -0.50
C VAL A 22 -10.37 -8.57 -0.96
N MET A 23 -11.13 -9.15 -0.03
CA MET A 23 -12.39 -9.82 -0.37
C MET A 23 -13.44 -8.85 -0.96
N LYS A 24 -13.41 -7.57 -0.58
CA LYS A 24 -14.26 -6.51 -1.13
C LYS A 24 -13.72 -5.88 -2.43
N MET A 25 -12.53 -6.26 -2.90
CA MET A 25 -11.98 -5.74 -4.15
C MET A 25 -12.92 -6.03 -5.31
N TYR A 26 -13.04 -5.03 -6.19
CA TYR A 26 -13.74 -5.17 -7.46
C TYR A 26 -13.09 -6.26 -8.33
N THR A 27 -13.91 -7.01 -9.01
CA THR A 27 -13.50 -8.06 -9.95
C THR A 27 -14.22 -7.86 -11.28
N ASP A 28 -13.99 -8.75 -12.24
CA ASP A 28 -14.60 -8.66 -13.56
C ASP A 28 -16.13 -8.74 -13.46
N PRO A 29 -16.89 -7.69 -13.84
CA PRO A 29 -18.33 -7.66 -13.74
C PRO A 29 -19.02 -8.57 -14.77
N THR A 30 -18.31 -9.03 -15.78
CA THR A 30 -18.85 -9.94 -16.80
C THR A 30 -18.95 -11.37 -16.31
N ARG A 31 -18.23 -11.70 -15.20
CA ARG A 31 -18.31 -13.02 -14.56
C ARG A 31 -19.48 -13.08 -13.58
N VAL A 32 -20.53 -13.81 -13.95
CA VAL A 32 -21.67 -14.07 -13.08
C VAL A 32 -21.43 -15.33 -12.24
N ARG A 33 -20.80 -16.35 -12.81
CA ARG A 33 -20.45 -17.60 -12.15
C ARG A 33 -18.94 -17.77 -12.07
N ALA A 34 -18.47 -18.50 -11.06
CA ALA A 34 -17.05 -18.82 -10.90
C ALA A 34 -16.45 -19.61 -12.08
N THR A 35 -17.31 -20.28 -12.85
CA THR A 35 -16.97 -21.06 -14.05
C THR A 35 -16.99 -20.25 -15.34
N ASP A 36 -17.42 -18.99 -15.28
CA ASP A 36 -17.43 -18.15 -16.49
C ASP A 36 -16.00 -17.69 -16.80
N PRO A 37 -15.61 -17.63 -18.08
CA PRO A 37 -14.37 -17.01 -18.49
C PRO A 37 -14.27 -15.55 -18.01
N GLY A 38 -13.09 -15.13 -17.61
CA GLY A 38 -12.87 -13.79 -17.09
C GLY A 38 -11.75 -13.04 -17.81
N HIS A 39 -11.73 -11.73 -17.64
CA HIS A 39 -10.72 -10.83 -18.16
C HIS A 39 -9.71 -10.47 -17.08
N THR A 40 -8.44 -10.57 -17.42
CA THR A 40 -7.34 -10.22 -16.51
C THR A 40 -6.88 -8.78 -16.69
N GLU A 41 -7.15 -8.19 -17.83
CA GLU A 41 -6.79 -6.83 -18.22
C GLU A 41 -7.58 -5.82 -17.38
N ASN A 42 -6.87 -4.88 -16.75
CA ASN A 42 -7.44 -3.88 -15.83
C ASN A 42 -8.17 -4.46 -14.60
N ASN A 43 -8.01 -5.76 -14.33
CA ASN A 43 -8.56 -6.39 -13.14
C ASN A 43 -7.63 -6.13 -11.94
N PRO A 44 -8.12 -5.47 -10.87
CA PRO A 44 -7.32 -5.13 -9.70
C PRO A 44 -6.60 -6.32 -9.08
N LEU A 45 -7.19 -7.52 -9.08
CA LEU A 45 -6.55 -8.72 -8.51
C LEU A 45 -5.22 -9.02 -9.21
N PHE A 46 -5.20 -8.99 -10.54
CA PHE A 46 -3.99 -9.28 -11.32
C PHE A 46 -3.00 -8.13 -11.29
N ILE A 47 -3.47 -6.87 -11.21
CA ILE A 47 -2.60 -5.71 -11.00
C ILE A 47 -1.83 -5.86 -9.68
N TYR A 48 -2.52 -6.22 -8.59
CA TYR A 48 -1.88 -6.41 -7.28
C TYR A 48 -0.99 -7.66 -7.26
N LEU A 49 -1.42 -8.79 -7.82
CA LEU A 49 -0.58 -9.98 -7.95
C LEU A 49 0.73 -9.66 -8.68
N ASN A 50 0.64 -8.97 -9.81
CA ASN A 50 1.82 -8.59 -10.58
C ASN A 50 2.75 -7.63 -9.82
N ALA A 51 2.21 -6.78 -8.95
CA ALA A 51 2.98 -5.81 -8.17
C ALA A 51 3.65 -6.42 -6.93
N PHE A 52 3.02 -7.39 -6.26
CA PHE A 52 3.46 -7.86 -4.95
C PHE A 52 3.90 -9.33 -4.93
N HIS A 53 3.58 -10.13 -5.95
CA HIS A 53 3.98 -11.52 -6.02
C HIS A 53 5.21 -11.71 -6.89
N ASN A 54 6.23 -12.42 -6.34
CA ASN A 54 7.49 -12.65 -7.05
C ASN A 54 7.42 -13.83 -8.03
N ASP A 55 6.54 -14.81 -7.79
CA ASP A 55 6.40 -15.98 -8.64
C ASP A 55 5.54 -15.69 -9.87
N LYS A 56 6.23 -15.42 -10.98
CA LYS A 56 5.59 -15.14 -12.26
C LYS A 56 4.89 -16.36 -12.88
N ASN A 57 5.31 -17.58 -12.50
CA ASN A 57 4.67 -18.81 -13.00
C ASN A 57 3.31 -19.00 -12.32
N GLU A 58 3.22 -18.77 -11.00
CA GLU A 58 1.95 -18.82 -10.26
C GLU A 58 0.96 -17.75 -10.78
N ILE A 59 1.45 -16.54 -11.06
CA ILE A 59 0.60 -15.47 -11.63
C ILE A 59 0.04 -15.92 -12.99
N LYS A 60 0.90 -16.44 -13.87
CA LYS A 60 0.49 -16.90 -15.19
C LYS A 60 -0.50 -18.07 -15.11
N ASP A 61 -0.29 -19.02 -14.20
CA ASP A 61 -1.25 -20.10 -13.97
C ASP A 61 -2.63 -19.54 -13.58
N PHE A 62 -2.68 -18.60 -12.64
CA PHE A 62 -3.93 -17.93 -12.27
C PHE A 62 -4.57 -17.20 -13.45
N GLU A 63 -3.80 -16.47 -14.25
CA GLU A 63 -4.32 -15.77 -15.44
C GLU A 63 -4.93 -16.75 -16.45
N ASP A 64 -4.22 -17.84 -16.77
CA ASP A 64 -4.67 -18.83 -17.72
C ASP A 64 -5.94 -19.56 -17.25
N ARG A 65 -5.95 -19.97 -15.95
CA ARG A 65 -7.13 -20.59 -15.33
C ARG A 65 -8.32 -19.63 -15.24
N TYR A 66 -8.06 -18.35 -14.99
CA TYR A 66 -9.10 -17.32 -14.89
C TYR A 66 -9.79 -17.08 -16.23
N ARG A 67 -8.99 -16.95 -17.31
CA ARG A 67 -9.50 -16.81 -18.68
C ARG A 67 -10.32 -18.03 -19.13
N LEU A 68 -10.02 -19.21 -18.59
CA LEU A 68 -10.73 -20.46 -18.90
C LEU A 68 -11.91 -20.74 -17.95
N GLY A 69 -12.19 -19.87 -16.97
CA GLY A 69 -13.23 -20.14 -15.97
C GLY A 69 -12.90 -21.29 -15.02
N LYS A 70 -11.62 -21.62 -14.82
CA LYS A 70 -11.16 -22.75 -13.99
C LYS A 70 -10.74 -22.34 -12.57
N VAL A 71 -10.80 -21.07 -12.24
CA VAL A 71 -10.50 -20.52 -10.92
C VAL A 71 -11.49 -19.44 -10.53
N GLY A 72 -11.95 -19.45 -9.28
CA GLY A 72 -12.87 -18.45 -8.75
C GLY A 72 -12.16 -17.24 -8.17
N ASP A 73 -12.81 -16.08 -8.16
CA ASP A 73 -12.29 -14.84 -7.57
C ASP A 73 -11.88 -15.01 -6.10
N ILE A 74 -12.64 -15.82 -5.35
CA ILE A 74 -12.39 -16.06 -3.91
C ILE A 74 -11.03 -16.74 -3.69
N GLU A 75 -10.66 -17.71 -4.54
CA GLU A 75 -9.38 -18.42 -4.45
C GLU A 75 -8.22 -17.43 -4.67
N ILE A 76 -8.31 -16.63 -5.73
CA ILE A 76 -7.29 -15.62 -6.05
C ILE A 76 -7.21 -14.54 -4.96
N LYS A 77 -8.36 -14.08 -4.44
CA LYS A 77 -8.42 -13.08 -3.35
C LYS A 77 -7.76 -13.60 -2.08
N LYS A 78 -8.01 -14.85 -1.69
CA LYS A 78 -7.35 -15.46 -0.53
C LYS A 78 -5.83 -15.49 -0.73
N ARG A 79 -5.38 -15.95 -1.90
CA ARG A 79 -3.95 -15.99 -2.21
C ARG A 79 -3.32 -14.61 -2.21
N LEU A 80 -3.97 -13.63 -2.79
CA LEU A 80 -3.50 -12.24 -2.76
C LEU A 80 -3.41 -11.70 -1.32
N ALA A 81 -4.39 -12.00 -0.48
CA ALA A 81 -4.36 -11.58 0.93
C ALA A 81 -3.18 -12.20 1.69
N GLU A 82 -2.83 -13.46 1.44
CA GLU A 82 -1.63 -14.11 2.00
C GLU A 82 -0.35 -13.40 1.57
N ILE A 83 -0.20 -13.13 0.27
CA ILE A 83 0.95 -12.43 -0.30
C ILE A 83 1.12 -11.05 0.34
N LEU A 84 0.03 -10.27 0.42
CA LEU A 84 0.05 -8.94 1.02
C LEU A 84 0.35 -9.00 2.53
N ASN A 85 -0.18 -9.99 3.25
CA ASN A 85 0.10 -10.16 4.66
C ASN A 85 1.57 -10.51 4.91
N ASN A 86 2.15 -11.39 4.09
CA ASN A 86 3.57 -11.71 4.17
C ASN A 86 4.46 -10.48 3.87
N PHE A 87 4.05 -9.65 2.91
CA PHE A 87 4.74 -8.39 2.61
C PHE A 87 4.65 -7.37 3.75
N LEU A 88 3.48 -7.27 4.40
CA LEU A 88 3.23 -6.29 5.46
C LEU A 88 3.76 -6.72 6.84
N GLU A 89 3.96 -8.01 7.07
CA GLU A 89 4.34 -8.53 8.39
C GLU A 89 5.64 -7.92 8.94
N PRO A 90 6.75 -7.84 8.18
CA PRO A 90 7.97 -7.20 8.69
C PRO A 90 7.77 -5.71 9.01
N ILE A 91 6.90 -5.02 8.30
CA ILE A 91 6.54 -3.61 8.56
C ILE A 91 5.78 -3.51 9.88
N ARG A 92 4.81 -4.40 10.12
CA ARG A 92 4.04 -4.46 11.38
C ARG A 92 4.94 -4.75 12.58
N GLN A 93 5.86 -5.70 12.42
CA GLN A 93 6.82 -6.04 13.48
C GLN A 93 7.71 -4.85 13.81
N LYS A 94 8.25 -4.18 12.80
CA LYS A 94 9.07 -2.99 12.99
C LYS A 94 8.32 -1.85 13.68
N ARG A 95 7.06 -1.65 13.29
CA ARG A 95 6.18 -0.69 13.95
C ARG A 95 6.01 -1.01 15.45
N LYS A 96 5.72 -2.28 15.79
CA LYS A 96 5.58 -2.72 17.19
C LYS A 96 6.86 -2.50 18.01
N GLU A 97 8.04 -2.61 17.41
CA GLU A 97 9.31 -2.28 18.08
C GLU A 97 9.36 -0.80 18.44
N TYR A 98 9.05 0.09 17.49
CA TYR A 98 9.04 1.53 17.74
C TYR A 98 7.95 1.96 18.73
N GLU A 99 6.79 1.31 18.74
CA GLU A 99 5.71 1.60 19.69
C GLU A 99 6.10 1.31 21.14
N LYS A 100 7.12 0.46 21.39
CA LYS A 100 7.65 0.17 22.73
C LYS A 100 8.57 1.26 23.27
N ASP A 101 9.12 2.11 22.44
CA ASP A 101 10.07 3.17 22.82
C ASP A 101 9.65 4.54 22.24
N ILE A 102 8.56 5.06 22.77
CA ILE A 102 8.05 6.39 22.41
C ILE A 102 9.06 7.51 22.65
N PRO A 103 9.86 7.51 23.77
CA PRO A 103 10.93 8.49 23.96
C PRO A 103 11.94 8.51 22.80
N MET A 104 12.36 7.35 22.29
CA MET A 104 13.26 7.26 21.12
C MET A 104 12.59 7.85 19.87
N VAL A 105 11.32 7.49 19.60
CA VAL A 105 10.57 8.04 18.44
C VAL A 105 10.49 9.57 18.52
N ASN A 106 10.16 10.12 19.69
CA ASN A 106 10.12 11.57 19.91
C ASN A 106 11.49 12.22 19.69
N SER A 107 12.60 11.57 20.10
CA SER A 107 13.96 12.06 19.86
C SER A 107 14.27 12.13 18.36
N ILE A 108 13.87 11.10 17.59
CA ILE A 108 14.05 11.09 16.12
C ILE A 108 13.26 12.23 15.48
N LEU A 109 11.99 12.39 15.87
CA LEU A 109 11.15 13.48 15.36
C LEU A 109 11.71 14.85 15.67
N LYS A 110 12.19 15.07 16.92
CA LYS A 110 12.82 16.34 17.34
C LYS A 110 14.04 16.65 16.51
N LYS A 111 14.99 15.71 16.41
CA LYS A 111 16.21 15.87 15.60
C LYS A 111 15.89 16.13 14.12
N GLY A 112 14.92 15.41 13.54
CA GLY A 112 14.47 15.62 12.18
C GLY A 112 13.86 17.01 11.96
N THR A 113 13.04 17.46 12.90
CA THR A 113 12.42 18.80 12.89
C THR A 113 13.47 19.90 12.98
N GLU A 114 14.46 19.76 13.87
CA GLU A 114 15.57 20.73 14.00
C GLU A 114 16.38 20.83 12.72
N LYS A 115 16.72 19.68 12.10
CA LYS A 115 17.42 19.65 10.80
C LYS A 115 16.59 20.30 9.69
N GLY A 116 15.30 19.95 9.58
CA GLY A 116 14.38 20.53 8.60
C GLY A 116 14.23 22.04 8.79
N ARG A 117 14.10 22.51 10.04
CA ARG A 117 14.03 23.93 10.37
C ARG A 117 15.28 24.69 9.93
N GLY A 118 16.47 24.11 10.13
CA GLY A 118 17.71 24.71 9.67
C GLY A 118 17.75 24.94 8.15
N VAL A 119 17.35 23.92 7.38
CA VAL A 119 17.27 24.03 5.91
C VAL A 119 16.25 25.07 5.47
N VAL A 120 15.06 25.04 6.07
CA VAL A 120 14.00 26.01 5.75
C VAL A 120 14.42 27.43 6.07
N GLN A 121 15.06 27.66 7.22
CA GLN A 121 15.55 28.99 7.59
C GLN A 121 16.56 29.53 6.59
N GLN A 122 17.52 28.70 6.13
CA GLN A 122 18.48 29.10 5.10
C GLN A 122 17.77 29.48 3.80
N THR A 123 16.86 28.65 3.33
CA THR A 123 16.10 28.92 2.11
C THR A 123 15.27 30.19 2.24
N MET A 124 14.56 30.37 3.36
CA MET A 124 13.74 31.56 3.60
C MET A 124 14.56 32.82 3.70
N ARG A 125 15.80 32.76 4.21
CA ARG A 125 16.72 33.88 4.22
C ARG A 125 17.04 34.34 2.79
N LEU A 126 17.35 33.39 1.89
CA LEU A 126 17.61 33.70 0.48
C LEU A 126 16.37 34.27 -0.22
N VAL A 127 15.19 33.67 0.03
CA VAL A 127 13.92 34.15 -0.53
C VAL A 127 13.64 35.58 -0.07
N ARG A 128 13.69 35.86 1.23
CA ARG A 128 13.45 37.22 1.78
C ARG A 128 14.39 38.27 1.18
N LYS A 129 15.67 37.91 1.03
CA LYS A 129 16.66 38.78 0.39
C LYS A 129 16.30 39.05 -1.08
N ALA A 130 15.91 38.00 -1.83
CA ALA A 130 15.56 38.12 -3.24
C ALA A 130 14.31 39.00 -3.47
N VAL A 131 13.30 38.85 -2.61
CA VAL A 131 12.04 39.63 -2.68
C VAL A 131 12.12 40.95 -1.90
N LYS A 132 13.30 41.31 -1.34
CA LYS A 132 13.55 42.54 -0.56
C LYS A 132 12.61 42.73 0.63
N THR A 133 12.35 41.65 1.38
CA THR A 133 11.52 41.67 2.60
C THR A 133 12.32 41.35 3.87
N ASP A 134 13.64 41.47 3.81
CA ASP A 134 14.57 41.30 4.94
C ASP A 134 14.85 42.61 5.67
N TYR A 135 13.78 43.27 6.11
CA TYR A 135 13.86 44.63 6.71
C TYR A 135 14.67 44.73 8.01
N PHE A 136 14.92 43.63 8.71
CA PHE A 136 15.59 43.63 10.01
C PHE A 136 16.83 42.71 10.07
N GLY A 137 17.37 42.28 8.94
CA GLY A 137 18.58 41.46 8.86
C GLY A 137 18.36 39.98 8.86
#